data_d8bd295398eb96c9eea87f7a16921328
#
_entry.id   d8bd295398eb96c9eea87f7a16921328
#
_cell.length_a   1.000
_cell.length_b   1.000
_cell.length_c   1.000
_cell.angle_alpha   90.00
_cell.angle_beta   90.00
_cell.angle_gamma   90.00
#
_symmetry.space_group_name_H-M   'P 1'
#
loop_
_entity.id
_entity.type
_entity.pdbx_description
1 polymer ?
#
loop_
_entity_poly.entity_id
_entity_poly.type
_entity_poly.pdbx_seq_one_letter_code
_entity_poly.pdbx_strand_id
1 'polypeptide(L)'
;MDTSMGLTPLEGLIMGTRCGDIDPTVVEYIAQCANKSLEEVMKILNHESGLKGICGDNDARNIEARKEKGDKQAKLAFEMCAYRVKKHIGAYMVALGRVDAIIFTGGLGENYSALRERVCEGLENLGIALHKLTNDNPGNGLVDLSQPDAKVKVLRIPTDEELEIALQAKEIAEKLK
;
A
#
# COMPACT_ATOMS: atom_id res chain seq x y z
N MET A 1 -6.77 12.85 -12.77
CA MET A 1 -6.22 11.56 -12.34
C MET A 1 -6.71 11.28 -10.93
N ASP A 2 -6.62 10.07 -10.47
CA ASP A 2 -7.18 9.61 -9.21
C ASP A 2 -6.09 9.25 -8.20
N THR A 3 -6.43 9.21 -6.91
CA THR A 3 -5.55 8.82 -5.82
C THR A 3 -6.34 8.10 -4.73
N SER A 4 -5.70 7.23 -3.95
CA SER A 4 -6.33 6.57 -2.81
C SER A 4 -6.48 7.48 -1.59
N MET A 5 -5.73 8.57 -1.50
CA MET A 5 -5.76 9.51 -0.39
C MET A 5 -6.72 10.67 -0.70
N GLY A 6 -7.48 11.13 0.31
CA GLY A 6 -8.35 12.28 0.21
C GLY A 6 -7.76 13.55 0.83
N LEU A 7 -8.52 14.22 1.70
CA LEU A 7 -8.04 15.39 2.45
C LEU A 7 -6.80 15.07 3.29
N THR A 8 -6.73 13.84 3.78
CA THR A 8 -5.57 13.31 4.54
C THR A 8 -5.22 11.90 4.08
N PRO A 9 -4.05 11.35 4.47
CA PRO A 9 -3.70 9.95 4.20
C PRO A 9 -4.53 8.93 5.03
N LEU A 10 -5.57 9.35 5.75
CA LEU A 10 -6.45 8.46 6.49
C LEU A 10 -7.40 7.69 5.55
N GLU A 11 -7.83 8.33 4.46
CA GLU A 11 -8.65 7.72 3.41
C GLU A 11 -7.81 6.72 2.59
N GLY A 12 -8.46 5.69 2.05
CA GLY A 12 -7.91 4.79 1.05
C GLY A 12 -7.34 3.50 1.63
N LEU A 13 -6.06 3.29 1.42
CA LEU A 13 -5.40 2.03 1.80
C LEU A 13 -5.22 1.90 3.32
N ILE A 14 -5.32 0.66 3.80
CA ILE A 14 -4.88 0.30 5.15
C ILE A 14 -3.37 0.55 5.24
N MET A 15 -2.94 1.31 6.23
CA MET A 15 -1.52 1.60 6.46
C MET A 15 -1.03 0.95 7.76
N GLY A 16 0.20 1.20 8.14
CA GLY A 16 0.77 0.65 9.38
C GLY A 16 -0.08 0.95 10.62
N THR A 17 -0.55 2.20 10.76
CA THR A 17 -1.35 2.66 11.93
C THR A 17 -2.69 3.32 11.55
N ARG A 18 -2.92 3.63 10.27
CA ARG A 18 -4.13 4.30 9.77
C ARG A 18 -5.14 3.29 9.27
N CYS A 19 -6.42 3.54 9.54
CA CYS A 19 -7.51 2.59 9.24
C CYS A 19 -7.78 2.37 7.75
N GLY A 20 -7.51 3.37 6.90
CA GLY A 20 -8.00 3.37 5.51
C GLY A 20 -9.51 3.62 5.45
N ASP A 21 -10.11 3.25 4.32
CA ASP A 21 -11.55 3.42 4.09
C ASP A 21 -12.40 2.69 5.13
N ILE A 22 -13.28 3.45 5.76
CA ILE A 22 -14.33 2.96 6.66
C ILE A 22 -15.65 3.68 6.33
N ASP A 23 -16.77 3.12 6.78
CA ASP A 23 -18.03 3.85 6.77
C ASP A 23 -17.93 5.06 7.74
N PRO A 24 -18.24 6.27 7.30
CA PRO A 24 -18.19 7.47 8.16
C PRO A 24 -18.98 7.35 9.46
N THR A 25 -20.09 6.60 9.47
CA THR A 25 -20.91 6.38 10.66
C THR A 25 -20.21 5.55 11.74
N VAL A 26 -19.17 4.79 11.38
CA VAL A 26 -18.34 4.05 12.34
C VAL A 26 -17.67 4.99 13.35
N VAL A 27 -17.32 6.22 12.95
CA VAL A 27 -16.72 7.22 13.85
C VAL A 27 -17.67 7.57 15.01
N GLU A 28 -18.91 7.88 14.68
CA GLU A 28 -19.94 8.17 15.70
C GLU A 28 -20.25 6.94 16.56
N TYR A 29 -20.38 5.79 15.94
CA TYR A 29 -20.62 4.52 16.63
C TYR A 29 -19.54 4.21 17.66
N ILE A 30 -18.28 4.32 17.30
CA ILE A 30 -17.16 4.11 18.23
C ILE A 30 -17.18 5.13 19.35
N ALA A 31 -17.44 6.42 19.05
CA ALA A 31 -17.52 7.47 20.06
C ALA A 31 -18.57 7.14 21.11
N GLN A 32 -19.75 6.71 20.70
CA GLN A 32 -20.84 6.34 21.60
C GLN A 32 -20.54 5.07 22.39
N CYS A 33 -20.15 3.97 21.72
CA CYS A 33 -19.93 2.68 22.35
C CYS A 33 -18.74 2.68 23.33
N ALA A 34 -17.68 3.43 23.01
CA ALA A 34 -16.48 3.53 23.83
C ALA A 34 -16.48 4.72 24.80
N ASN A 35 -17.54 5.54 24.78
CA ASN A 35 -17.63 6.80 25.54
C ASN A 35 -16.39 7.69 25.35
N LYS A 36 -16.02 7.91 24.08
CA LYS A 36 -14.85 8.69 23.67
C LYS A 36 -15.27 9.97 22.94
N SER A 37 -14.45 11.00 23.06
CA SER A 37 -14.59 12.20 22.23
C SER A 37 -14.26 11.91 20.76
N LEU A 38 -14.72 12.76 19.86
CA LEU A 38 -14.37 12.68 18.44
C LEU A 38 -12.84 12.73 18.23
N GLU A 39 -12.15 13.57 18.98
CA GLU A 39 -10.69 13.71 18.91
C GLU A 39 -9.98 12.39 19.28
N GLU A 40 -10.44 11.72 20.34
CA GLU A 40 -9.90 10.42 20.74
C GLU A 40 -10.15 9.34 19.69
N VAL A 41 -11.35 9.31 19.09
CA VAL A 41 -11.64 8.37 18.00
C VAL A 41 -10.76 8.64 16.80
N MET A 42 -10.59 9.89 16.38
CA MET A 42 -9.71 10.26 15.28
C MET A 42 -8.25 9.92 15.57
N LYS A 43 -7.80 10.03 16.82
CA LYS A 43 -6.45 9.57 17.21
C LYS A 43 -6.30 8.06 17.05
N ILE A 44 -7.31 7.27 17.45
CA ILE A 44 -7.31 5.80 17.27
C ILE A 44 -7.24 5.45 15.78
N LEU A 45 -8.06 6.08 14.95
CA LEU A 45 -8.10 5.80 13.51
C LEU A 45 -6.79 6.16 12.79
N ASN A 46 -6.06 7.16 13.27
CA ASN A 46 -4.79 7.59 12.70
C ASN A 46 -3.57 6.81 13.21
N HIS A 47 -3.55 6.40 14.50
CA HIS A 47 -2.31 5.95 15.16
C HIS A 47 -2.38 4.57 15.79
N GLU A 48 -3.60 4.01 15.95
CA GLU A 48 -3.81 2.75 16.65
C GLU A 48 -4.63 1.73 15.83
N SER A 49 -4.90 2.06 14.59
CA SER A 49 -5.64 1.23 13.62
C SER A 49 -4.69 0.58 12.60
N GLY A 50 -5.18 0.29 11.43
CA GLY A 50 -4.39 -0.30 10.35
C GLY A 50 -3.83 -1.67 10.72
N LEU A 51 -2.63 -1.96 10.22
CA LEU A 51 -1.95 -3.24 10.52
C LEU A 51 -1.75 -3.41 12.02
N LYS A 52 -1.35 -2.33 12.73
CA LYS A 52 -1.20 -2.32 14.18
C LYS A 52 -2.50 -2.70 14.89
N GLY A 53 -3.62 -2.11 14.49
CA GLY A 53 -4.92 -2.42 15.09
C GLY A 53 -5.39 -3.85 14.83
N ILE A 54 -5.02 -4.44 13.69
CA ILE A 54 -5.42 -5.80 13.31
C ILE A 54 -4.56 -6.85 13.99
N CYS A 55 -3.23 -6.67 14.03
CA CYS A 55 -2.31 -7.71 14.50
C CYS A 55 -1.32 -7.25 15.59
N GLY A 56 -1.44 -6.02 16.11
CA GLY A 56 -0.57 -5.47 17.16
C GLY A 56 0.80 -5.03 16.69
N ASP A 57 1.07 -5.04 15.39
CA ASP A 57 2.35 -4.64 14.80
C ASP A 57 2.13 -3.86 13.49
N ASN A 58 3.02 -2.95 13.17
CA ASN A 58 2.99 -2.15 11.94
C ASN A 58 4.23 -2.34 11.05
N ASP A 59 5.19 -3.15 11.48
CA ASP A 59 6.35 -3.51 10.65
C ASP A 59 6.03 -4.74 9.79
N ALA A 60 6.05 -4.55 8.47
CA ALA A 60 5.73 -5.60 7.51
C ALA A 60 6.64 -6.83 7.65
N ARG A 61 7.91 -6.66 8.06
CA ARG A 61 8.87 -7.76 8.26
C ARG A 61 8.47 -8.64 9.44
N ASN A 62 8.04 -8.01 10.54
CA ASN A 62 7.56 -8.73 11.71
C ASN A 62 6.25 -9.47 11.40
N ILE A 63 5.33 -8.80 10.68
CA ILE A 63 4.05 -9.38 10.25
C ILE A 63 4.29 -10.60 9.37
N GLU A 64 5.22 -10.51 8.42
CA GLU A 64 5.59 -11.65 7.56
C GLU A 64 6.13 -12.81 8.38
N ALA A 65 7.13 -12.56 9.23
CA ALA A 65 7.73 -13.61 10.07
C ALA A 65 6.73 -14.28 11.02
N ARG A 66 5.74 -13.53 11.53
CA ARG A 66 4.64 -14.06 12.35
C ARG A 66 3.66 -14.88 11.52
N LYS A 67 3.31 -14.40 10.32
CA LYS A 67 2.44 -15.11 9.36
C LYS A 67 3.03 -16.47 9.01
N GLU A 68 4.34 -16.53 8.71
CA GLU A 68 5.04 -17.79 8.42
C GLU A 68 5.03 -18.78 9.58
N LYS A 69 5.00 -18.28 10.82
CA LYS A 69 4.85 -19.09 12.04
C LYS A 69 3.39 -19.46 12.35
N GLY A 70 2.45 -19.13 11.48
CA GLY A 70 1.03 -19.49 11.61
C GLY A 70 0.19 -18.53 12.46
N ASP A 71 0.67 -17.32 12.74
CA ASP A 71 -0.10 -16.29 13.44
C ASP A 71 -1.29 -15.84 12.58
N LYS A 72 -2.50 -16.12 13.06
CA LYS A 72 -3.73 -15.83 12.33
C LYS A 72 -4.02 -14.35 12.17
N GLN A 73 -3.66 -13.53 13.15
CA GLN A 73 -3.87 -12.06 13.07
C GLN A 73 -2.88 -11.41 12.11
N ALA A 74 -1.63 -11.84 12.12
CA ALA A 74 -0.64 -11.38 11.15
C ALA A 74 -1.04 -11.78 9.71
N LYS A 75 -1.55 -13.01 9.52
CA LYS A 75 -2.09 -13.43 8.23
C LYS A 75 -3.29 -12.59 7.82
N LEU A 76 -4.23 -12.31 8.72
CA LEU A 76 -5.40 -11.47 8.44
C LEU A 76 -4.97 -10.06 8.02
N ALA A 77 -4.04 -9.42 8.75
CA ALA A 77 -3.53 -8.09 8.43
C ALA A 77 -2.91 -8.04 7.03
N PHE A 78 -2.09 -9.04 6.70
CA PHE A 78 -1.48 -9.19 5.38
C PHE A 78 -2.53 -9.32 4.26
N GLU A 79 -3.50 -10.23 4.43
CA GLU A 79 -4.56 -10.46 3.44
C GLU A 79 -5.45 -9.23 3.25
N MET A 80 -5.79 -8.52 4.32
CA MET A 80 -6.57 -7.29 4.24
C MET A 80 -5.81 -6.19 3.49
N CYS A 81 -4.50 -6.04 3.74
CA CYS A 81 -3.66 -5.08 3.04
C CYS A 81 -3.63 -5.40 1.53
N ALA A 82 -3.29 -6.64 1.16
CA ALA A 82 -3.24 -7.06 -0.24
C ALA A 82 -4.60 -6.90 -0.95
N TYR A 83 -5.69 -7.26 -0.28
CA TYR A 83 -7.05 -7.11 -0.80
C TYR A 83 -7.41 -5.65 -1.11
N ARG A 84 -7.06 -4.72 -0.21
CA ARG A 84 -7.32 -3.28 -0.42
C ARG A 84 -6.52 -2.73 -1.59
N VAL A 85 -5.24 -3.07 -1.70
CA VAL A 85 -4.41 -2.67 -2.85
C VAL A 85 -5.00 -3.21 -4.15
N LYS A 86 -5.39 -4.47 -4.18
CA LYS A 86 -6.02 -5.12 -5.35
C LYS A 86 -7.32 -4.41 -5.76
N LYS A 87 -8.17 -4.01 -4.81
CA LYS A 87 -9.39 -3.23 -5.11
C LYS A 87 -9.08 -1.90 -5.76
N HIS A 88 -8.09 -1.16 -5.28
CA HIS A 88 -7.69 0.13 -5.86
C HIS A 88 -7.11 -0.06 -7.28
N ILE A 89 -6.30 -1.09 -7.51
CA ILE A 89 -5.82 -1.44 -8.85
C ILE A 89 -7.01 -1.64 -9.79
N GLY A 90 -7.99 -2.45 -9.40
CA GLY A 90 -9.18 -2.69 -10.21
C GLY A 90 -9.97 -1.41 -10.51
N ALA A 91 -10.18 -0.55 -9.49
CA ALA A 91 -10.86 0.73 -9.66
C ALA A 91 -10.11 1.64 -10.65
N TYR A 92 -8.78 1.75 -10.51
CA TYR A 92 -7.96 2.59 -11.39
C TYR A 92 -7.87 2.04 -12.81
N MET A 93 -7.84 0.73 -12.99
CA MET A 93 -7.89 0.11 -14.32
C MET A 93 -9.18 0.47 -15.05
N VAL A 94 -10.31 0.49 -14.34
CA VAL A 94 -11.60 0.91 -14.92
C VAL A 94 -11.60 2.40 -15.24
N ALA A 95 -11.10 3.24 -14.34
CA ALA A 95 -11.05 4.69 -14.52
C ALA A 95 -10.13 5.11 -15.67
N LEU A 96 -9.00 4.43 -15.86
CA LEU A 96 -8.03 4.70 -16.91
C LEU A 96 -8.42 4.09 -18.26
N GLY A 97 -9.24 3.03 -18.29
CA GLY A 97 -9.62 2.28 -19.47
C GLY A 97 -8.49 1.42 -20.02
N ARG A 98 -7.28 1.95 -20.16
CA ARG A 98 -6.07 1.23 -20.56
C ARG A 98 -4.97 1.46 -19.52
N VAL A 99 -4.34 0.37 -19.10
CA VAL A 99 -3.18 0.37 -18.20
C VAL A 99 -2.01 -0.33 -18.88
N ASP A 100 -0.89 0.34 -19.02
CA ASP A 100 0.33 -0.23 -19.62
C ASP A 100 1.26 -0.84 -18.56
N ALA A 101 1.25 -0.30 -17.33
CA ALA A 101 2.06 -0.81 -16.24
C ALA A 101 1.43 -0.55 -14.86
N ILE A 102 1.72 -1.45 -13.92
CA ILE A 102 1.57 -1.26 -12.48
C ILE A 102 2.97 -1.09 -11.90
N ILE A 103 3.16 -0.03 -11.11
CA ILE A 103 4.45 0.28 -10.52
C ILE A 103 4.37 0.10 -9.01
N PHE A 104 5.22 -0.78 -8.48
CA PHE A 104 5.46 -0.94 -7.06
C PHE A 104 6.68 -0.11 -6.66
N THR A 105 6.50 0.78 -5.69
CA THR A 105 7.50 1.74 -5.22
C THR A 105 7.33 2.01 -3.73
N GLY A 106 8.28 2.74 -3.12
CA GLY A 106 8.28 3.00 -1.69
C GLY A 106 8.53 1.76 -0.83
N GLY A 107 8.54 1.93 0.48
CA GLY A 107 8.99 0.90 1.42
C GLY A 107 8.35 -0.47 1.23
N LEU A 108 7.02 -0.55 1.18
CA LEU A 108 6.29 -1.82 0.99
C LEU A 108 6.36 -2.31 -0.46
N GLY A 109 6.19 -1.41 -1.43
CA GLY A 109 6.19 -1.78 -2.85
C GLY A 109 7.53 -2.32 -3.30
N GLU A 110 8.63 -1.73 -2.86
CA GLU A 110 9.98 -2.12 -3.23
C GLU A 110 10.48 -3.38 -2.52
N ASN A 111 10.19 -3.51 -1.22
CA ASN A 111 10.89 -4.46 -0.36
C ASN A 111 10.04 -5.65 0.08
N TYR A 112 8.75 -5.70 -0.25
CA TYR A 112 7.86 -6.76 0.20
C TYR A 112 7.36 -7.62 -0.96
N SER A 113 8.19 -8.58 -1.40
CA SER A 113 7.90 -9.46 -2.55
C SER A 113 6.61 -10.26 -2.37
N ALA A 114 6.37 -10.79 -1.16
CA ALA A 114 5.15 -11.54 -0.86
C ALA A 114 3.87 -10.69 -1.03
N LEU A 115 3.92 -9.40 -0.68
CA LEU A 115 2.79 -8.50 -0.89
C LEU A 115 2.54 -8.27 -2.39
N ARG A 116 3.59 -8.02 -3.18
CA ARG A 116 3.46 -7.86 -4.64
C ARG A 116 2.86 -9.11 -5.29
N GLU A 117 3.37 -10.29 -4.89
CA GLU A 117 2.84 -11.58 -5.36
C GLU A 117 1.34 -11.70 -5.03
N ARG A 118 0.97 -11.46 -3.77
CA ARG A 118 -0.41 -11.59 -3.31
C ARG A 118 -1.36 -10.58 -3.95
N VAL A 119 -0.88 -9.37 -4.22
CA VAL A 119 -1.65 -8.33 -4.93
C VAL A 119 -1.89 -8.72 -6.38
N CYS A 120 -0.90 -9.29 -7.07
CA CYS A 120 -1.02 -9.66 -8.48
C CYS A 120 -1.73 -10.99 -8.70
N GLU A 121 -1.81 -11.87 -7.71
CA GLU A 121 -2.46 -13.18 -7.81
C GLU A 121 -3.93 -13.06 -8.23
N GLY A 122 -4.34 -13.83 -9.26
CA GLY A 122 -5.71 -13.83 -9.78
C GLY A 122 -6.07 -12.62 -10.64
N LEU A 123 -5.08 -11.84 -11.10
CA LEU A 123 -5.26 -10.72 -12.03
C LEU A 123 -4.83 -11.05 -13.48
N GLU A 124 -4.55 -12.31 -13.77
CA GLU A 124 -4.06 -12.76 -15.08
C GLU A 124 -5.07 -12.44 -16.20
N ASN A 125 -6.36 -12.55 -15.91
CA ASN A 125 -7.43 -12.19 -16.86
C ASN A 125 -7.45 -10.68 -17.21
N LEU A 126 -6.83 -9.85 -16.37
CA LEU A 126 -6.63 -8.41 -16.62
C LEU A 126 -5.31 -8.13 -17.33
N GLY A 127 -4.57 -9.18 -17.69
CA GLY A 127 -3.27 -9.07 -18.35
C GLY A 127 -2.10 -8.84 -17.41
N ILE A 128 -2.31 -8.93 -16.10
CA ILE A 128 -1.30 -8.75 -15.05
C ILE A 128 -0.81 -10.13 -14.64
N ALA A 129 0.44 -10.45 -14.92
CA ALA A 129 1.05 -11.71 -14.53
C ALA A 129 2.47 -11.46 -14.00
N LEU A 130 2.72 -11.83 -12.75
CA LEU A 130 3.99 -11.59 -12.08
C LEU A 130 4.91 -12.82 -12.21
N HIS A 131 6.18 -12.59 -12.54
CA HIS A 131 7.20 -13.62 -12.60
C HIS A 131 7.82 -13.85 -11.22
N LYS A 132 7.45 -14.96 -10.58
CA LYS A 132 7.76 -15.23 -9.17
C LYS A 132 9.27 -15.18 -8.87
N LEU A 133 10.11 -15.83 -9.66
CA LEU A 133 11.55 -15.89 -9.40
C LEU A 133 12.21 -14.50 -9.46
N THR A 134 11.80 -13.66 -10.42
CA THR A 134 12.29 -12.28 -10.50
C THR A 134 11.74 -11.43 -9.35
N ASN A 135 10.48 -11.65 -8.95
CA ASN A 135 9.88 -10.95 -7.83
C ASN A 135 10.56 -11.27 -6.49
N ASP A 136 10.95 -12.51 -6.27
CA ASP A 136 11.61 -12.94 -5.04
C ASP A 136 13.06 -12.43 -4.94
N ASN A 137 13.72 -12.25 -6.10
CA ASN A 137 15.11 -11.80 -6.19
C ASN A 137 15.26 -10.68 -7.26
N PRO A 138 14.68 -9.50 -7.03
CA PRO A 138 14.57 -8.49 -8.07
C PRO A 138 15.89 -7.74 -8.38
N GLY A 139 16.96 -7.97 -7.62
CA GLY A 139 18.21 -7.20 -7.77
C GLY A 139 18.03 -5.73 -7.38
N ASN A 140 18.83 -4.83 -7.97
CA ASN A 140 18.80 -3.40 -7.71
C ASN A 140 18.15 -2.59 -8.86
N GLY A 141 17.72 -1.37 -8.58
CA GLY A 141 17.19 -0.43 -9.56
C GLY A 141 15.79 -0.78 -10.07
N LEU A 142 15.44 -0.23 -11.24
CA LEU A 142 14.20 -0.53 -11.93
C LEU A 142 14.23 -1.98 -12.45
N VAL A 143 13.19 -2.74 -12.13
CA VAL A 143 13.06 -4.15 -12.55
C VAL A 143 11.67 -4.42 -13.09
N ASP A 144 11.62 -5.06 -14.25
CA ASP A 144 10.39 -5.65 -14.80
C ASP A 144 10.16 -7.01 -14.15
N LEU A 145 9.09 -7.11 -13.37
CA LEU A 145 8.67 -8.29 -12.63
C LEU A 145 7.62 -9.12 -13.38
N SER A 146 7.29 -8.74 -14.63
CA SER A 146 6.22 -9.37 -15.39
C SER A 146 6.62 -10.73 -15.94
N GLN A 147 5.64 -11.61 -16.16
CA GLN A 147 5.78 -12.74 -17.08
C GLN A 147 6.02 -12.20 -18.50
N PRO A 148 6.74 -12.96 -19.35
CA PRO A 148 7.06 -12.51 -20.72
C PRO A 148 5.85 -12.17 -21.59
N ASP A 149 4.72 -12.83 -21.37
CA ASP A 149 3.46 -12.69 -22.11
C ASP A 149 2.45 -11.76 -21.43
N ALA A 150 2.80 -11.16 -20.30
CA ALA A 150 1.93 -10.22 -19.60
C ALA A 150 1.65 -8.97 -20.46
N LYS A 151 0.37 -8.60 -20.55
CA LYS A 151 -0.08 -7.42 -21.30
C LYS A 151 0.13 -6.12 -20.56
N VAL A 152 0.07 -6.17 -19.24
CA VAL A 152 0.32 -5.07 -18.32
C VAL A 152 1.63 -5.35 -17.60
N LYS A 153 2.56 -4.41 -17.68
CA LYS A 153 3.85 -4.57 -16.99
C LYS A 153 3.68 -4.44 -15.48
N VAL A 154 4.44 -5.23 -14.73
CA VAL A 154 4.56 -5.10 -13.28
C VAL A 154 6.00 -4.68 -13.00
N LEU A 155 6.17 -3.43 -12.59
CA LEU A 155 7.48 -2.84 -12.40
C LEU A 155 7.75 -2.60 -10.92
N ARG A 156 8.99 -2.83 -10.49
CA ARG A 156 9.51 -2.30 -9.24
C ARG A 156 10.44 -1.14 -9.56
N ILE A 157 10.12 0.04 -9.05
CA ILE A 157 10.91 1.25 -9.27
C ILE A 157 11.28 1.84 -7.91
N PRO A 158 12.58 1.95 -7.57
CA PRO A 158 13.01 2.61 -6.34
C PRO A 158 12.61 4.07 -6.32
N THR A 159 12.19 4.55 -5.16
CA THR A 159 12.03 5.97 -4.88
C THR A 159 13.36 6.58 -4.45
N ASP A 160 13.56 7.84 -4.80
CA ASP A 160 14.68 8.66 -4.31
C ASP A 160 14.12 10.00 -3.78
N GLU A 161 13.51 9.91 -2.59
CA GLU A 161 12.88 11.08 -1.95
C GLU A 161 13.92 12.13 -1.55
N GLU A 162 15.13 11.70 -1.19
CA GLU A 162 16.22 12.59 -0.80
C GLU A 162 16.69 13.45 -1.99
N LEU A 163 16.82 12.85 -3.16
CA LEU A 163 17.15 13.55 -4.39
C LEU A 163 16.08 14.59 -4.75
N GLU A 164 14.80 14.22 -4.66
CA GLU A 164 13.69 15.13 -4.98
C GLU A 164 13.66 16.33 -4.01
N ILE A 165 13.83 16.09 -2.71
CA ILE A 165 13.94 17.16 -1.71
C ILE A 165 15.13 18.07 -2.01
N ALA A 166 16.29 17.51 -2.37
CA ALA A 166 17.48 18.29 -2.70
C ALA A 166 17.27 19.15 -3.96
N LEU A 167 16.60 18.61 -4.98
CA LEU A 167 16.28 19.36 -6.21
C LEU A 167 15.33 20.53 -5.94
N GLN A 168 14.26 20.30 -5.17
CA GLN A 168 13.30 21.33 -4.80
C GLN A 168 13.95 22.41 -3.91
N ALA A 169 14.77 22.03 -2.94
CA ALA A 169 15.50 22.97 -2.10
C ALA A 169 16.46 23.84 -2.92
N LYS A 170 17.15 23.26 -3.90
CA LYS A 170 18.03 24.00 -4.84
C LYS A 170 17.23 25.01 -5.64
N GLU A 171 16.09 24.61 -6.22
CA GLU A 171 15.24 25.50 -7.02
C GLU A 171 14.75 26.72 -6.21
N ILE A 172 14.33 26.49 -4.95
CA ILE A 172 13.91 27.57 -4.05
C ILE A 172 15.08 28.51 -3.75
N ALA A 173 16.26 27.96 -3.44
CA ALA A 173 17.45 28.77 -3.16
C ALA A 173 17.90 29.60 -4.35
N GLU A 174 17.74 29.12 -5.57
CA GLU A 174 18.04 29.87 -6.81
C GLU A 174 17.05 31.00 -7.07
N LYS A 175 15.77 30.85 -6.71
CA LYS A 175 14.73 31.89 -6.83
C LYS A 175 14.85 33.01 -5.77
N LEU A 176 15.57 32.76 -4.68
CA LEU A 176 15.79 33.75 -3.60
C LEU A 176 17.05 34.63 -3.81
N LYS A 177 17.82 34.35 -4.83
CA LYS A 177 18.97 35.15 -5.27
C LYS A 177 18.56 36.22 -6.30
#